data_105db1795123b7b8b9788d92acbb16e0
#
_entry.id   105db1795123b7b8b9788d92acbb16e0
#
_cell.length_a   1.000
_cell.length_b   1.000
_cell.length_c   1.000
_cell.angle_alpha   90.00
_cell.angle_beta   90.00
_cell.angle_gamma   90.00
#
_symmetry.space_group_name_H-M   'P 1'
#
loop_
_entity.id
_entity.type
_entity.pdbx_description
1 polymer ?
#
loop_
_entity_poly.entity_id
_entity_poly.type
_entity_poly.pdbx_seq_one_letter_code
_entity_poly.pdbx_strand_id
1 'polypeptide(L)'
;TFSPEENEQIIAWVLREFPEMQLIPMKGYEGFSEGRPDLADGNPELKKCVRIWPHHMDGEGHFVALMQKSRTPEMDDVSPEKSSAYISEADEEPSDQDDVKKKKKKAKKGRKDQKERNEAAGCTRQEQAVLESFFADVKAEVDWKRIEVRKGFAYYLPEGVEGKKNLVFVRNGLYLGEIRKDRFEPSQAFAMVLQKKEFASSIDFPAEDERVIRYLKGETVDVSDLECGKEKGWQLVCVDGYPLGWGKLVNGTLKNKYLSGWRMKVNG
;
A
#
# COMPACT_ATOMS: atom_id res chain seq x y z
N THR A 1 0.81 -1.23 26.01
CA THR A 1 0.67 -0.75 27.40
C THR A 1 -0.45 -1.49 28.12
N PHE A 2 -0.36 -1.61 29.46
CA PHE A 2 -1.41 -2.16 30.31
C PHE A 2 -2.11 -1.10 31.15
N SER A 3 -1.69 0.15 30.98
CA SER A 3 -2.21 1.29 31.73
C SER A 3 -3.69 1.53 31.39
N PRO A 4 -4.60 1.53 32.39
CA PRO A 4 -6.01 1.81 32.14
C PRO A 4 -6.25 3.20 31.54
N GLU A 5 -5.40 4.16 31.87
CA GLU A 5 -5.45 5.53 31.37
C GLU A 5 -5.30 5.62 29.86
N GLU A 6 -4.53 4.71 29.27
CA GLU A 6 -4.30 4.64 27.83
C GLU A 6 -5.23 3.64 27.13
N ASN A 7 -6.02 2.89 27.89
CA ASN A 7 -6.88 1.82 27.42
C ASN A 7 -8.36 2.15 27.65
N GLU A 8 -8.99 1.52 28.66
CA GLU A 8 -10.43 1.67 28.93
C GLU A 8 -10.84 3.11 29.23
N GLN A 9 -10.00 3.89 29.90
CA GLN A 9 -10.35 5.29 30.24
C GLN A 9 -10.40 6.18 29.01
N ILE A 10 -9.51 5.98 28.00
CA ILE A 10 -9.60 6.67 26.71
C ILE A 10 -10.89 6.29 25.99
N ILE A 11 -11.26 5.01 25.98
CA ILE A 11 -12.49 4.57 25.29
C ILE A 11 -13.72 5.10 26.02
N ALA A 12 -13.75 5.07 27.36
CA ALA A 12 -14.81 5.66 28.15
C ALA A 12 -14.97 7.17 27.86
N TRP A 13 -13.86 7.88 27.76
CA TRP A 13 -13.87 9.29 27.39
C TRP A 13 -14.43 9.49 25.96
N VAL A 14 -14.01 8.71 24.99
CA VAL A 14 -14.53 8.79 23.61
C VAL A 14 -16.04 8.56 23.57
N LEU A 15 -16.55 7.53 24.26
CA LEU A 15 -17.99 7.23 24.28
C LEU A 15 -18.81 8.35 24.93
N ARG A 16 -18.23 9.09 25.88
CA ARG A 16 -18.89 10.22 26.53
C ARG A 16 -18.89 11.49 25.68
N GLU A 17 -17.73 11.81 25.07
CA GLU A 17 -17.57 13.04 24.28
C GLU A 17 -18.18 12.94 22.88
N PHE A 18 -18.29 11.72 22.34
CA PHE A 18 -18.78 11.45 20.99
C PHE A 18 -19.92 10.42 21.03
N PRO A 19 -21.16 10.83 21.34
CA PRO A 19 -22.32 9.92 21.49
C PRO A 19 -22.66 9.13 20.23
N GLU A 20 -22.20 9.59 19.06
CA GLU A 20 -22.34 8.88 17.81
C GLU A 20 -21.39 7.69 17.65
N MET A 21 -20.39 7.56 18.54
CA MET A 21 -19.46 6.43 18.51
C MET A 21 -19.99 5.27 19.34
N GLN A 22 -19.89 4.05 18.83
CA GLN A 22 -20.29 2.82 19.50
C GLN A 22 -19.19 1.78 19.41
N LEU A 23 -19.07 0.98 20.48
CA LEU A 23 -18.18 -0.18 20.47
C LEU A 23 -18.85 -1.35 19.76
N ILE A 24 -18.11 -1.95 18.86
CA ILE A 24 -18.50 -3.17 18.15
C ILE A 24 -17.79 -4.35 18.78
N PRO A 25 -18.51 -5.44 19.17
CA PRO A 25 -17.88 -6.62 19.72
C PRO A 25 -17.01 -7.30 18.66
N MET A 26 -15.80 -7.69 19.04
CA MET A 26 -14.88 -8.43 18.18
C MET A 26 -15.06 -9.93 18.40
N LYS A 27 -14.76 -10.70 17.34
CA LYS A 27 -14.67 -12.16 17.45
C LYS A 27 -13.57 -12.52 18.46
N GLY A 28 -13.90 -13.33 19.44
CA GLY A 28 -12.94 -13.85 20.41
C GLY A 28 -11.98 -14.85 19.76
N TYR A 29 -10.73 -14.81 20.19
CA TYR A 29 -9.69 -15.78 19.91
C TYR A 29 -9.18 -16.34 21.22
N GLU A 30 -8.53 -17.51 21.18
CA GLU A 30 -7.87 -18.08 22.35
C GLU A 30 -6.86 -17.08 22.94
N GLY A 31 -6.88 -16.90 24.25
CA GLY A 31 -6.04 -15.92 24.95
C GLY A 31 -6.59 -14.50 25.02
N PHE A 32 -7.69 -14.18 24.34
CA PHE A 32 -8.34 -12.86 24.45
C PHE A 32 -9.18 -12.79 25.74
N SER A 33 -9.07 -11.67 26.43
CA SER A 33 -9.89 -11.32 27.59
C SER A 33 -10.76 -10.11 27.29
N GLU A 34 -11.92 -10.01 27.91
CA GLU A 34 -12.77 -8.81 27.82
C GLU A 34 -12.08 -7.60 28.42
N GLY A 35 -12.45 -6.40 27.95
CA GLY A 35 -12.09 -5.14 28.58
C GLY A 35 -12.64 -5.05 30.01
N ARG A 36 -12.04 -4.19 30.83
CA ARG A 36 -12.26 -4.05 32.25
C ARG A 36 -12.99 -2.73 32.59
N PRO A 37 -14.35 -2.70 32.63
CA PRO A 37 -15.11 -1.52 33.01
C PRO A 37 -14.72 -0.93 34.37
N ASP A 38 -14.34 -1.79 35.31
CA ASP A 38 -13.91 -1.42 36.67
C ASP A 38 -12.60 -0.61 36.72
N LEU A 39 -11.83 -0.61 35.62
CA LEU A 39 -10.62 0.19 35.47
C LEU A 39 -10.89 1.58 34.86
N ALA A 40 -12.15 1.90 34.56
CA ALA A 40 -12.59 3.18 34.02
C ALA A 40 -13.82 3.72 34.80
N ASP A 41 -14.89 4.05 34.10
CA ASP A 41 -16.11 4.63 34.64
C ASP A 41 -17.23 3.61 34.97
N GLY A 42 -16.95 2.33 34.83
CA GLY A 42 -17.91 1.25 35.05
C GLY A 42 -18.85 0.99 33.85
N ASN A 43 -18.71 1.66 32.73
CA ASN A 43 -19.57 1.48 31.56
C ASN A 43 -19.48 0.02 31.04
N PRO A 44 -20.59 -0.76 31.05
CA PRO A 44 -20.57 -2.16 30.64
C PRO A 44 -20.19 -2.38 29.18
N GLU A 45 -20.36 -1.38 28.32
CA GLU A 45 -19.95 -1.43 26.91
C GLU A 45 -18.45 -1.69 26.75
N LEU A 46 -17.62 -1.27 27.70
CA LEU A 46 -16.17 -1.49 27.68
C LEU A 46 -15.77 -2.98 27.68
N LYS A 47 -16.67 -3.89 28.04
CA LYS A 47 -16.46 -5.34 27.89
C LYS A 47 -16.27 -5.77 26.43
N LYS A 48 -16.74 -4.97 25.48
CA LYS A 48 -16.53 -5.21 24.04
C LYS A 48 -15.09 -4.96 23.60
N CYS A 49 -14.29 -4.24 24.39
CA CYS A 49 -12.85 -4.13 24.18
C CYS A 49 -12.16 -5.47 24.47
N VAL A 50 -10.97 -5.63 23.96
CA VAL A 50 -10.16 -6.84 24.16
C VAL A 50 -8.85 -6.48 24.84
N ARG A 51 -8.50 -7.23 25.87
CA ARG A 51 -7.17 -7.27 26.45
C ARG A 51 -6.47 -8.55 26.10
N ILE A 52 -5.26 -8.45 25.60
CA ILE A 52 -4.37 -9.57 25.30
C ILE A 52 -3.26 -9.56 26.34
N TRP A 53 -3.23 -10.59 27.16
CA TRP A 53 -2.28 -10.70 28.25
C TRP A 53 -1.14 -11.65 27.90
N PRO A 54 0.13 -11.31 28.17
CA PRO A 54 1.28 -12.19 27.85
C PRO A 54 1.22 -13.56 28.53
N HIS A 55 0.52 -13.67 29.68
CA HIS A 55 0.38 -14.93 30.39
C HIS A 55 -0.79 -15.81 29.90
N HIS A 56 -1.60 -15.29 28.95
CA HIS A 56 -2.67 -16.05 28.32
C HIS A 56 -2.30 -16.53 26.90
N MET A 57 -1.29 -15.93 26.29
CA MET A 57 -0.79 -16.32 24.98
C MET A 57 0.64 -15.83 24.77
N ASP A 58 1.43 -16.55 23.97
CA ASP A 58 2.78 -16.13 23.63
C ASP A 58 2.77 -14.84 22.80
N GLY A 59 3.41 -13.81 23.33
CA GLY A 59 3.51 -12.52 22.65
C GLY A 59 3.53 -11.34 23.61
N GLU A 60 3.51 -10.16 23.03
CA GLU A 60 3.39 -8.90 23.75
C GLU A 60 1.92 -8.64 24.12
N GLY A 61 1.69 -7.91 25.21
CA GLY A 61 0.34 -7.54 25.59
C GLY A 61 -0.20 -6.38 24.76
N HIS A 62 -1.49 -6.46 24.45
CA HIS A 62 -2.18 -5.44 23.67
C HIS A 62 -3.56 -5.12 24.25
N PHE A 63 -4.05 -3.93 23.92
CA PHE A 63 -5.43 -3.53 24.09
C PHE A 63 -6.02 -3.16 22.74
N VAL A 64 -7.24 -3.62 22.46
CA VAL A 64 -7.91 -3.38 21.18
C VAL A 64 -9.35 -2.98 21.43
N ALA A 65 -9.81 -1.92 20.76
CA ALA A 65 -11.19 -1.48 20.73
C ALA A 65 -11.62 -1.25 19.27
N LEU A 66 -12.71 -1.87 18.87
CA LEU A 66 -13.33 -1.63 17.57
C LEU A 66 -14.49 -0.68 17.75
N MET A 67 -14.44 0.46 17.06
CA MET A 67 -15.47 1.49 17.16
C MET A 67 -16.07 1.80 15.79
N GLN A 68 -17.36 2.11 15.80
CA GLN A 68 -18.11 2.55 14.62
C GLN A 68 -18.81 3.86 14.93
N LYS A 69 -18.73 4.80 13.98
CA LYS A 69 -19.54 6.00 14.01
C LYS A 69 -20.92 5.70 13.44
N SER A 70 -21.98 5.97 14.20
CA SER A 70 -23.37 5.89 13.72
C SER A 70 -23.60 6.93 12.61
N ARG A 71 -24.25 6.55 11.54
CA ARG A 71 -24.77 7.52 10.56
C ARG A 71 -25.96 8.22 11.18
N THR A 72 -25.88 9.54 11.35
CA THR A 72 -27.06 10.36 11.59
C THR A 72 -27.81 10.54 10.26
N PRO A 73 -29.14 10.49 10.24
CA PRO A 73 -29.95 10.67 9.02
C PRO A 73 -29.70 12.00 8.29
N GLU A 74 -29.11 12.98 8.97
CA GLU A 74 -28.77 14.30 8.40
C GLU A 74 -27.54 14.30 7.49
N MET A 75 -26.79 13.18 7.38
CA MET A 75 -25.61 13.09 6.51
C MET A 75 -25.91 12.64 5.08
N ASP A 76 -27.14 12.24 4.78
CA ASP A 76 -27.53 11.82 3.41
C ASP A 76 -27.86 13.00 2.48
N ASP A 77 -27.94 14.24 3.00
CA ASP A 77 -28.28 15.45 2.24
C ASP A 77 -27.11 16.43 2.02
N VAL A 78 -25.90 16.06 2.41
CA VAL A 78 -24.72 16.87 2.13
C VAL A 78 -24.14 16.46 0.79
N SER A 79 -24.61 17.09 -0.29
CA SER A 79 -23.90 17.11 -1.56
C SER A 79 -22.45 17.55 -1.34
N PRO A 80 -21.48 17.00 -2.12
CA PRO A 80 -20.04 17.22 -1.88
C PRO A 80 -19.56 18.68 -1.99
N GLU A 81 -20.47 19.61 -2.25
CA GLU A 81 -20.14 21.03 -2.44
C GLU A 81 -20.10 21.89 -1.15
N LYS A 82 -20.55 21.37 0.01
CA LYS A 82 -20.65 22.18 1.24
C LYS A 82 -19.60 21.89 2.31
N SER A 83 -18.67 20.95 2.12
CA SER A 83 -17.61 20.70 3.11
C SER A 83 -16.34 21.55 2.91
N SER A 84 -16.39 22.56 2.01
CA SER A 84 -15.25 23.43 1.68
C SER A 84 -15.10 24.67 2.57
N ALA A 85 -15.88 24.84 3.66
CA ALA A 85 -15.98 26.11 4.36
C ALA A 85 -15.14 26.25 5.65
N TYR A 86 -14.28 25.31 6.02
CA TYR A 86 -13.55 25.37 7.28
C TYR A 86 -12.02 25.19 7.21
N ILE A 87 -11.39 25.56 6.12
CA ILE A 87 -9.93 25.83 6.15
C ILE A 87 -9.64 26.91 5.10
N SER A 88 -9.83 28.17 5.51
CA SER A 88 -9.21 29.30 4.84
C SER A 88 -8.74 30.27 5.91
N GLU A 89 -7.48 30.19 6.27
CA GLU A 89 -6.65 31.27 6.75
C GLU A 89 -5.26 30.72 7.07
N ALA A 90 -4.38 30.74 6.11
CA ALA A 90 -2.94 30.97 6.28
C ALA A 90 -2.26 31.09 4.91
N ASP A 91 -1.79 32.31 4.68
CA ASP A 91 -0.66 32.69 3.80
C ASP A 91 -0.85 32.61 2.28
N GLU A 92 -1.36 33.71 1.73
CA GLU A 92 -1.12 34.16 0.35
C GLU A 92 0.25 34.82 0.23
N GLU A 93 1.07 34.38 -0.70
CA GLU A 93 2.08 35.20 -1.37
C GLU A 93 1.86 35.16 -2.88
N PRO A 94 2.07 36.29 -3.61
CA PRO A 94 1.49 36.51 -4.92
C PRO A 94 2.38 36.02 -6.05
N SER A 95 1.77 35.50 -7.11
CA SER A 95 2.45 35.35 -8.40
C SER A 95 1.66 35.95 -9.54
N ASP A 96 2.41 36.61 -10.35
CA ASP A 96 2.07 37.47 -11.47
C ASP A 96 1.14 36.86 -12.51
N GLN A 97 0.30 37.78 -13.02
CA GLN A 97 -0.54 37.61 -14.22
C GLN A 97 0.35 37.60 -15.47
N ASP A 98 0.01 36.74 -16.41
CA ASP A 98 0.02 37.17 -17.80
C ASP A 98 -0.98 36.36 -18.67
N ASP A 99 -1.74 37.15 -19.43
CA ASP A 99 -2.75 36.80 -20.42
C ASP A 99 -2.23 35.87 -21.54
N VAL A 100 -3.14 35.11 -22.18
CA VAL A 100 -3.46 35.19 -23.59
C VAL A 100 -4.40 34.07 -24.12
N LYS A 101 -5.56 34.56 -24.59
CA LYS A 101 -6.35 34.13 -25.79
C LYS A 101 -6.96 32.72 -25.92
N LYS A 102 -8.29 32.76 -25.78
CA LYS A 102 -9.29 31.85 -26.40
C LYS A 102 -9.03 31.63 -27.90
N LYS A 103 -9.07 30.38 -28.35
CA LYS A 103 -9.57 29.99 -29.67
C LYS A 103 -10.43 28.71 -29.60
N LYS A 104 -11.72 28.89 -29.87
CA LYS A 104 -12.69 27.83 -30.20
C LYS A 104 -12.28 27.16 -31.50
N LYS A 105 -12.27 25.82 -31.56
CA LYS A 105 -12.53 25.07 -32.80
C LYS A 105 -13.43 23.88 -32.54
N LYS A 106 -14.42 23.77 -33.42
CA LYS A 106 -15.57 22.88 -33.45
C LYS A 106 -15.20 21.40 -33.54
N ALA A 107 -16.09 20.62 -32.97
CA ALA A 107 -16.17 19.16 -33.03
C ALA A 107 -16.22 18.57 -34.43
N LYS A 108 -15.58 17.44 -34.65
CA LYS A 108 -16.01 16.40 -35.57
C LYS A 108 -16.18 15.09 -34.81
N LYS A 109 -17.45 14.67 -34.75
CA LYS A 109 -17.92 13.38 -34.24
C LYS A 109 -17.38 12.26 -35.15
N GLY A 110 -16.57 11.40 -34.62
CA GLY A 110 -16.24 10.12 -35.22
C GLY A 110 -16.35 9.06 -34.13
N ARG A 111 -17.41 8.25 -34.21
CA ARG A 111 -17.53 7.01 -33.44
C ARG A 111 -16.35 6.13 -33.79
N LYS A 112 -15.50 5.84 -32.82
CA LYS A 112 -14.57 4.73 -32.82
C LYS A 112 -14.79 3.95 -31.54
N ASP A 113 -14.99 2.66 -31.67
CA ASP A 113 -15.14 1.71 -30.59
C ASP A 113 -14.06 1.98 -29.54
N GLN A 114 -14.48 2.42 -28.34
CA GLN A 114 -13.60 2.54 -27.20
C GLN A 114 -13.34 1.12 -26.68
N LYS A 115 -12.26 0.49 -27.15
CA LYS A 115 -11.53 -0.43 -26.31
C LYS A 115 -11.23 0.34 -25.03
N GLU A 116 -11.75 -0.11 -23.88
CA GLU A 116 -11.39 0.43 -22.57
C GLU A 116 -9.86 0.40 -22.48
N ARG A 117 -9.25 1.57 -22.53
CA ARG A 117 -7.81 1.68 -22.36
C ARG A 117 -7.52 1.55 -20.88
N ASN A 118 -6.71 0.56 -20.54
CA ASN A 118 -6.11 0.42 -19.21
C ASN A 118 -5.09 1.56 -19.03
N GLU A 119 -5.52 2.72 -18.53
CA GLU A 119 -4.66 3.89 -18.34
C GLU A 119 -4.53 4.20 -16.84
N ALA A 120 -3.27 4.35 -16.38
CA ALA A 120 -2.97 4.77 -15.02
C ALA A 120 -3.20 6.28 -14.85
N ALA A 121 -3.73 6.69 -13.71
CA ALA A 121 -3.99 8.09 -13.41
C ALA A 121 -2.68 8.89 -13.22
N GLY A 122 -2.63 10.12 -13.71
CA GLY A 122 -1.46 11.00 -13.58
C GLY A 122 -0.25 10.62 -14.42
N CYS A 123 -0.41 9.70 -15.36
CA CYS A 123 0.64 9.14 -16.18
C CYS A 123 0.75 9.85 -17.52
N THR A 124 1.96 10.14 -17.96
CA THR A 124 2.21 10.57 -19.34
C THR A 124 2.16 9.35 -20.27
N ARG A 125 1.95 9.56 -21.58
CA ARG A 125 1.93 8.46 -22.55
C ARG A 125 3.21 7.64 -22.56
N GLN A 126 4.36 8.27 -22.30
CA GLN A 126 5.64 7.57 -22.23
C GLN A 126 5.75 6.71 -20.97
N GLU A 127 5.34 7.23 -19.82
CA GLU A 127 5.33 6.51 -18.54
C GLU A 127 4.37 5.33 -18.61
N GLN A 128 3.20 5.51 -19.23
CA GLN A 128 2.24 4.43 -19.46
C GLN A 128 2.86 3.28 -20.25
N ALA A 129 3.58 3.56 -21.34
CA ALA A 129 4.23 2.54 -22.15
C ALA A 129 5.31 1.77 -21.35
N VAL A 130 6.03 2.44 -20.47
CA VAL A 130 7.03 1.83 -19.59
C VAL A 130 6.36 0.89 -18.57
N LEU A 131 5.25 1.33 -17.96
CA LEU A 131 4.46 0.48 -17.05
C LEU A 131 3.90 -0.73 -17.78
N GLU A 132 3.24 -0.55 -18.92
CA GLU A 132 2.68 -1.64 -19.72
C GLU A 132 3.74 -2.69 -20.10
N SER A 133 4.94 -2.23 -20.46
CA SER A 133 6.06 -3.12 -20.80
C SER A 133 6.49 -3.98 -19.61
N PHE A 134 6.51 -3.45 -18.40
CA PHE A 134 6.85 -4.22 -17.19
C PHE A 134 5.68 -5.11 -16.75
N PHE A 135 4.45 -4.56 -16.74
CA PHE A 135 3.26 -5.29 -16.31
C PHE A 135 2.82 -6.40 -17.27
N ALA A 136 3.37 -6.44 -18.50
CA ALA A 136 3.21 -7.58 -19.38
C ALA A 136 3.79 -8.90 -18.78
N ASP A 137 4.72 -8.78 -17.84
CA ASP A 137 5.28 -9.92 -17.10
C ASP A 137 4.53 -10.22 -15.78
N VAL A 138 3.63 -9.35 -15.35
CA VAL A 138 2.78 -9.54 -14.15
C VAL A 138 1.51 -10.28 -14.58
N LYS A 139 1.31 -11.46 -14.02
CA LYS A 139 0.15 -12.34 -14.30
C LYS A 139 -1.00 -12.14 -13.31
N ALA A 140 -0.75 -11.42 -12.20
CA ALA A 140 -1.79 -11.03 -11.26
C ALA A 140 -2.80 -10.10 -11.93
N GLU A 141 -4.06 -10.20 -11.57
CA GLU A 141 -5.09 -9.24 -12.00
C GLU A 141 -4.78 -7.87 -11.41
N VAL A 142 -4.63 -6.87 -12.28
CA VAL A 142 -4.33 -5.49 -11.90
C VAL A 142 -5.38 -4.57 -12.50
N ASP A 143 -6.12 -3.89 -11.64
CA ASP A 143 -7.02 -2.81 -12.08
C ASP A 143 -6.21 -1.53 -12.33
N TRP A 144 -6.00 -1.21 -13.60
CA TRP A 144 -5.23 -0.05 -14.02
C TRP A 144 -5.80 1.28 -13.56
N LYS A 145 -7.10 1.37 -13.30
CA LYS A 145 -7.74 2.58 -12.74
C LYS A 145 -7.26 2.91 -11.34
N ARG A 146 -6.74 1.90 -10.63
CA ARG A 146 -6.17 2.03 -9.29
C ARG A 146 -4.67 2.31 -9.29
N ILE A 147 -4.01 2.34 -10.46
CA ILE A 147 -2.62 2.76 -10.57
C ILE A 147 -2.57 4.27 -10.69
N GLU A 148 -1.83 4.92 -9.81
CA GLU A 148 -1.57 6.35 -9.83
C GLU A 148 -0.06 6.61 -9.91
N VAL A 149 0.34 7.50 -10.83
CA VAL A 149 1.72 7.94 -10.99
C VAL A 149 1.86 9.36 -10.48
N ARG A 150 2.77 9.57 -9.52
CA ARG A 150 3.11 10.88 -8.97
C ARG A 150 4.61 11.10 -9.06
N LYS A 151 5.04 12.07 -9.82
CA LYS A 151 6.47 12.43 -9.98
C LYS A 151 7.35 11.23 -10.35
N GLY A 152 6.85 10.33 -11.21
CA GLY A 152 7.55 9.13 -11.63
C GLY A 152 7.45 7.94 -10.66
N PHE A 153 6.77 8.07 -9.53
CA PHE A 153 6.52 6.97 -8.58
C PHE A 153 5.12 6.41 -8.82
N ALA A 154 5.03 5.09 -9.02
CA ALA A 154 3.78 4.38 -9.26
C ALA A 154 3.26 3.73 -7.97
N TYR A 155 1.97 3.89 -7.71
CA TYR A 155 1.27 3.33 -6.54
C TYR A 155 0.01 2.60 -6.99
N TYR A 156 -0.33 1.51 -6.31
CA TYR A 156 -1.60 0.82 -6.45
C TYR A 156 -2.50 1.20 -5.28
N LEU A 157 -3.59 1.90 -5.57
CA LEU A 157 -4.47 2.48 -4.55
C LEU A 157 -5.45 1.44 -4.00
N PRO A 158 -5.85 1.55 -2.71
CA PRO A 158 -6.99 0.82 -2.19
C PRO A 158 -8.27 1.20 -2.94
N GLU A 159 -9.22 0.28 -2.98
CA GLU A 159 -10.54 0.54 -3.57
C GLU A 159 -11.25 1.70 -2.85
N GLY A 160 -11.93 2.55 -3.62
CA GLY A 160 -12.68 3.70 -3.09
C GLY A 160 -11.84 4.91 -2.68
N VAL A 161 -10.53 4.89 -2.92
CA VAL A 161 -9.62 6.03 -2.65
C VAL A 161 -9.30 6.81 -3.92
N GLU A 162 -9.66 6.26 -5.08
CA GLU A 162 -9.38 6.85 -6.39
C GLU A 162 -10.02 8.24 -6.51
N GLY A 163 -9.26 9.20 -7.02
CA GLY A 163 -9.76 10.54 -7.35
C GLY A 163 -10.17 11.42 -6.19
N LYS A 164 -9.97 11.02 -4.93
CA LYS A 164 -10.25 11.88 -3.77
C LYS A 164 -9.31 13.08 -3.76
N LYS A 165 -9.90 14.26 -3.97
CA LYS A 165 -9.20 15.56 -3.91
C LYS A 165 -9.20 16.08 -2.47
N ASN A 166 -8.26 16.98 -2.18
CA ASN A 166 -8.15 17.70 -0.89
C ASN A 166 -7.77 16.82 0.32
N LEU A 167 -7.18 15.65 0.09
CA LEU A 167 -6.57 14.85 1.15
C LEU A 167 -5.06 14.82 1.00
N VAL A 168 -4.34 15.04 2.10
CA VAL A 168 -2.89 14.83 2.16
C VAL A 168 -2.64 13.41 2.62
N PHE A 169 -2.17 12.58 1.69
CA PHE A 169 -1.83 11.20 2.00
C PHE A 169 -0.36 11.12 2.44
N VAL A 170 -0.11 10.62 3.62
CA VAL A 170 1.25 10.29 4.09
C VAL A 170 1.78 9.04 3.38
N ARG A 171 0.91 8.05 3.21
CA ARG A 171 1.12 6.86 2.36
C ARG A 171 -0.18 6.55 1.64
N ASN A 172 -0.08 6.27 0.36
CA ASN A 172 -1.25 6.01 -0.47
C ASN A 172 -1.10 4.68 -1.21
N GLY A 173 -1.61 3.63 -0.61
CA GLY A 173 -1.60 2.30 -1.21
C GLY A 173 -0.22 1.63 -1.26
N LEU A 174 -0.11 0.62 -2.15
CA LEU A 174 1.10 -0.14 -2.37
C LEU A 174 2.04 0.61 -3.31
N TYR A 175 3.25 0.89 -2.87
CA TYR A 175 4.29 1.42 -3.74
C TYR A 175 4.75 0.34 -4.71
N LEU A 176 4.48 0.53 -6.01
CA LEU A 176 4.82 -0.42 -7.06
C LEU A 176 6.27 -0.26 -7.53
N GLY A 177 6.76 0.96 -7.64
CA GLY A 177 8.11 1.24 -8.11
C GLY A 177 8.27 2.62 -8.75
N GLU A 178 9.42 2.83 -9.37
CA GLU A 178 9.82 4.10 -9.98
C GLU A 178 9.95 3.98 -11.50
N ILE A 179 9.36 4.93 -12.22
CA ILE A 179 9.51 5.06 -13.67
C ILE A 179 10.71 5.97 -13.93
N ARG A 180 11.75 5.43 -14.58
CA ARG A 180 12.95 6.16 -14.96
C ARG A 180 13.11 6.14 -16.47
N LYS A 181 12.93 7.29 -17.10
CA LYS A 181 13.05 7.47 -18.57
C LYS A 181 12.31 6.38 -19.36
N ASP A 182 13.00 5.28 -19.64
CA ASP A 182 12.60 4.18 -20.51
C ASP A 182 12.44 2.84 -19.80
N ARG A 183 12.49 2.82 -18.46
CA ARG A 183 12.40 1.59 -17.67
C ARG A 183 11.63 1.79 -16.37
N PHE A 184 11.02 0.71 -15.92
CA PHE A 184 10.42 0.61 -14.60
C PHE A 184 11.39 -0.09 -13.63
N GLU A 185 11.56 0.45 -12.45
CA GLU A 185 12.31 -0.16 -11.35
C GLU A 185 11.31 -0.56 -10.25
N PRO A 186 10.96 -1.87 -10.15
CA PRO A 186 9.97 -2.33 -9.19
C PRO A 186 10.48 -2.20 -7.75
N SER A 187 9.56 -1.89 -6.84
CA SER A 187 9.87 -1.75 -5.42
C SER A 187 9.96 -3.10 -4.71
N GLN A 188 10.67 -3.13 -3.59
CA GLN A 188 10.68 -4.28 -2.70
C GLN A 188 9.28 -4.63 -2.19
N ALA A 189 8.46 -3.62 -1.85
CA ALA A 189 7.10 -3.80 -1.38
C ALA A 189 6.24 -4.54 -2.43
N PHE A 190 6.47 -4.26 -3.71
CA PHE A 190 5.76 -4.95 -4.78
C PHE A 190 6.17 -6.42 -4.90
N ALA A 191 7.47 -6.73 -4.72
CA ALA A 191 7.89 -8.14 -4.68
C ALA A 191 7.18 -8.93 -3.58
N MET A 192 7.02 -8.33 -2.40
CA MET A 192 6.48 -9.00 -1.21
C MET A 192 4.97 -9.31 -1.28
N VAL A 193 4.23 -8.69 -2.20
CA VAL A 193 2.78 -8.96 -2.37
C VAL A 193 2.48 -9.94 -3.51
N LEU A 194 3.46 -10.20 -4.39
CA LEU A 194 3.32 -11.15 -5.47
C LEU A 194 3.49 -12.59 -4.96
N GLN A 195 2.87 -13.52 -5.66
CA GLN A 195 3.20 -14.95 -5.58
C GLN A 195 4.16 -15.31 -6.72
N LYS A 196 4.97 -16.36 -6.53
CA LYS A 196 5.90 -16.85 -7.56
C LYS A 196 5.25 -17.00 -8.93
N LYS A 197 4.02 -17.55 -8.98
CA LYS A 197 3.25 -17.79 -10.23
C LYS A 197 2.75 -16.51 -10.89
N GLU A 198 2.71 -15.40 -10.17
CA GLU A 198 2.16 -14.12 -10.63
C GLU A 198 3.17 -13.24 -11.35
N PHE A 199 4.43 -13.68 -11.46
CA PHE A 199 5.42 -13.04 -12.30
C PHE A 199 5.98 -14.03 -13.34
N ALA A 200 6.14 -13.58 -14.60
CA ALA A 200 6.48 -14.45 -15.72
C ALA A 200 7.88 -15.07 -15.60
N SER A 201 8.80 -14.39 -14.94
CA SER A 201 10.18 -14.81 -14.75
C SER A 201 10.55 -14.81 -13.28
N SER A 202 10.77 -15.98 -12.70
CA SER A 202 11.17 -16.12 -11.30
C SER A 202 12.35 -17.08 -11.17
N ILE A 203 13.18 -16.83 -10.18
CA ILE A 203 14.26 -17.73 -9.76
C ILE A 203 13.90 -18.16 -8.34
N ASP A 204 13.84 -19.45 -8.09
CA ASP A 204 13.44 -20.02 -6.82
C ASP A 204 14.60 -20.87 -6.27
N PHE A 205 15.09 -20.51 -5.12
CA PHE A 205 16.14 -21.23 -4.43
C PHE A 205 15.55 -22.06 -3.29
N PRO A 206 16.05 -23.28 -3.05
CA PRO A 206 15.84 -23.95 -1.76
C PRO A 206 16.39 -23.09 -0.62
N ALA A 207 15.79 -23.16 0.58
CA ALA A 207 16.23 -22.33 1.73
C ALA A 207 17.69 -22.61 2.13
N GLU A 208 18.18 -23.83 1.92
CA GLU A 208 19.55 -24.27 2.23
C GLU A 208 20.58 -23.85 1.17
N ASP A 209 20.16 -23.28 0.04
CA ASP A 209 21.07 -22.86 -1.02
C ASP A 209 21.90 -21.66 -0.55
N GLU A 210 23.22 -21.76 -0.63
CA GLU A 210 24.15 -20.70 -0.23
C GLU A 210 23.89 -19.37 -0.98
N ARG A 211 23.30 -19.44 -2.17
CA ARG A 211 22.94 -18.28 -2.98
C ARG A 211 21.88 -17.40 -2.29
N VAL A 212 21.04 -17.95 -1.42
CA VAL A 212 20.08 -17.20 -0.61
C VAL A 212 20.80 -16.22 0.30
N ILE A 213 21.81 -16.68 1.03
CA ILE A 213 22.60 -15.83 1.94
C ILE A 213 23.38 -14.77 1.16
N ARG A 214 23.96 -15.14 0.01
CA ARG A 214 24.65 -14.17 -0.86
C ARG A 214 23.68 -13.10 -1.37
N TYR A 215 22.47 -13.51 -1.77
CA TYR A 215 21.44 -12.57 -2.19
C TYR A 215 21.02 -11.64 -1.05
N LEU A 216 20.79 -12.15 0.15
CA LEU A 216 20.46 -11.34 1.33
C LEU A 216 21.57 -10.36 1.74
N LYS A 217 22.84 -10.69 1.48
CA LYS A 217 23.98 -9.78 1.66
C LYS A 217 24.07 -8.70 0.57
N GLY A 218 23.27 -8.79 -0.49
CA GLY A 218 23.30 -7.85 -1.62
C GLY A 218 24.33 -8.18 -2.68
N GLU A 219 24.91 -9.39 -2.64
CA GLU A 219 25.89 -9.85 -3.62
C GLU A 219 25.24 -10.24 -4.95
N THR A 220 26.03 -10.21 -5.99
CA THR A 220 25.67 -10.77 -7.30
C THR A 220 25.73 -12.29 -7.23
N VAL A 221 24.77 -12.97 -7.85
CA VAL A 221 24.63 -14.43 -7.79
C VAL A 221 24.74 -15.03 -9.18
N ASP A 222 25.53 -16.07 -9.34
CA ASP A 222 25.56 -16.90 -10.55
C ASP A 222 24.35 -17.84 -10.55
N VAL A 223 23.60 -17.81 -11.64
CA VAL A 223 22.41 -18.63 -11.87
C VAL A 223 22.41 -19.27 -13.26
N SER A 224 23.60 -19.42 -13.85
CA SER A 224 23.79 -20.01 -15.18
C SER A 224 23.40 -21.49 -15.25
N ASP A 225 23.33 -22.16 -14.10
CA ASP A 225 22.89 -23.54 -13.90
C ASP A 225 21.37 -23.70 -13.82
N LEU A 226 20.62 -22.58 -13.74
CA LEU A 226 19.17 -22.60 -13.56
C LEU A 226 18.46 -22.27 -14.86
N GLU A 227 17.34 -22.97 -15.10
CA GLU A 227 16.39 -22.59 -16.15
C GLU A 227 15.59 -21.35 -15.70
N CYS A 228 15.97 -20.19 -16.21
CA CYS A 228 15.24 -18.96 -15.98
C CYS A 228 14.20 -18.74 -17.09
N GLY A 229 13.02 -18.28 -16.75
CA GLY A 229 11.95 -18.05 -17.74
C GLY A 229 12.29 -17.03 -18.85
N LYS A 230 13.30 -16.18 -18.62
CA LYS A 230 13.90 -15.25 -19.59
C LYS A 230 15.40 -15.21 -19.40
N GLU A 231 16.15 -15.10 -20.50
CA GLU A 231 17.61 -14.97 -20.47
C GLU A 231 18.12 -13.65 -19.91
N LYS A 232 17.28 -12.62 -19.89
CA LYS A 232 17.61 -11.29 -19.35
C LYS A 232 16.37 -10.55 -18.88
N GLY A 233 16.55 -9.63 -17.95
CA GLY A 233 15.49 -8.75 -17.44
C GLY A 233 15.21 -8.97 -15.97
N TRP A 234 14.08 -8.47 -15.49
CA TRP A 234 13.66 -8.61 -14.12
C TRP A 234 13.30 -10.05 -13.80
N GLN A 235 13.73 -10.48 -12.61
CA GLN A 235 13.44 -11.78 -12.02
C GLN A 235 12.85 -11.57 -10.64
N LEU A 236 11.75 -12.23 -10.34
CA LEU A 236 11.26 -12.34 -8.97
C LEU A 236 12.08 -13.44 -8.28
N VAL A 237 12.89 -13.06 -7.30
CA VAL A 237 13.69 -14.00 -6.52
C VAL A 237 12.83 -14.56 -5.42
N CYS A 238 12.74 -15.88 -5.34
CA CYS A 238 11.96 -16.62 -4.35
C CYS A 238 12.85 -17.57 -3.55
N VAL A 239 12.36 -17.97 -2.39
CA VAL A 239 12.93 -19.06 -1.56
C VAL A 239 11.77 -19.98 -1.19
N ASP A 240 11.85 -21.25 -1.53
CA ASP A 240 10.80 -22.27 -1.34
C ASP A 240 9.42 -21.79 -1.82
N GLY A 241 9.42 -21.08 -2.95
CA GLY A 241 8.19 -20.53 -3.57
C GLY A 241 7.74 -19.18 -3.00
N TYR A 242 8.36 -18.67 -1.94
CA TYR A 242 8.02 -17.37 -1.34
C TYR A 242 8.88 -16.25 -1.90
N PRO A 243 8.29 -15.14 -2.38
CA PRO A 243 9.06 -14.01 -2.91
C PRO A 243 9.94 -13.38 -1.86
N LEU A 244 11.20 -13.16 -2.22
CA LEU A 244 12.21 -12.52 -1.37
C LEU A 244 12.56 -11.11 -1.85
N GLY A 245 12.48 -10.88 -3.16
CA GLY A 245 12.78 -9.57 -3.74
C GLY A 245 13.03 -9.63 -5.24
N TRP A 246 13.74 -8.63 -5.76
CA TRP A 246 14.03 -8.49 -7.18
C TRP A 246 15.49 -8.73 -7.51
N GLY A 247 15.74 -9.30 -8.68
CA GLY A 247 17.05 -9.35 -9.32
C GLY A 247 16.93 -8.96 -10.80
N LYS A 248 18.04 -8.60 -11.41
CA LYS A 248 18.12 -8.35 -12.85
C LYS A 248 19.10 -9.33 -13.49
N LEU A 249 18.57 -10.25 -14.28
CA LEU A 249 19.36 -11.26 -14.95
C LEU A 249 20.07 -10.68 -16.18
N VAL A 250 21.34 -10.96 -16.29
CA VAL A 250 22.17 -10.59 -17.43
C VAL A 250 23.22 -11.70 -17.63
N ASN A 251 23.14 -12.42 -18.73
CA ASN A 251 24.10 -13.47 -19.11
C ASN A 251 24.39 -14.48 -17.98
N GLY A 252 23.35 -15.12 -17.43
CA GLY A 252 23.48 -16.11 -16.35
C GLY A 252 23.83 -15.52 -14.98
N THR A 253 23.99 -14.21 -14.89
CA THR A 253 24.35 -13.52 -13.64
C THR A 253 23.17 -12.68 -13.14
N LEU A 254 22.72 -12.93 -11.93
CA LEU A 254 21.68 -12.21 -11.24
C LEU A 254 22.25 -10.99 -10.51
N LYS A 255 22.06 -9.79 -11.06
CA LYS A 255 22.41 -8.54 -10.38
C LYS A 255 21.41 -8.29 -9.28
N ASN A 256 21.87 -8.21 -8.07
CA ASN A 256 21.08 -8.04 -6.87
C ASN A 256 20.33 -6.69 -6.86
N LYS A 257 19.03 -6.74 -6.53
CA LYS A 257 18.15 -5.56 -6.36
C LYS A 257 17.43 -5.58 -5.02
N TYR A 258 17.90 -6.43 -4.10
CA TYR A 258 17.39 -6.48 -2.74
C TYR A 258 17.60 -5.16 -2.02
N LEU A 259 16.60 -4.72 -1.26
CA LEU A 259 16.58 -3.41 -0.61
C LEU A 259 17.81 -3.26 0.32
N SER A 260 18.61 -2.21 0.10
CA SER A 260 19.89 -2.02 0.81
C SER A 260 19.72 -1.98 2.33
N GLY A 261 18.64 -1.38 2.83
CA GLY A 261 18.35 -1.30 4.26
C GLY A 261 17.97 -2.65 4.91
N TRP A 262 17.65 -3.67 4.10
CA TRP A 262 17.28 -5.01 4.59
C TRP A 262 18.41 -6.03 4.45
N ARG A 263 19.54 -5.63 3.87
CA ARG A 263 20.67 -6.53 3.65
C ARG A 263 21.26 -7.02 4.96
N MET A 264 21.59 -8.29 4.99
CA MET A 264 22.33 -8.87 6.11
C MET A 264 23.66 -8.18 6.28
N LYS A 265 23.91 -7.66 7.47
CA LYS A 265 25.23 -7.15 7.85
C LYS A 265 26.13 -8.34 8.19
N VAL A 266 27.30 -8.39 7.60
CA VAL A 266 28.37 -9.28 8.07
C VAL A 266 28.87 -8.66 9.38
N ASN A 267 28.50 -9.23 10.51
CA ASN A 267 29.17 -8.89 11.75
C ASN A 267 30.60 -9.41 11.60
N GLY A 268 31.56 -8.46 11.46
CA GLY A 268 32.99 -8.77 11.47
C GLY A 268 33.43 -9.19 12.87
#